data_14f85f96611a4c45d54dbd700a1ea9df
#
_entry.id   14f85f96611a4c45d54dbd700a1ea9df
#
_cell.length_a   1.000
_cell.length_b   1.000
_cell.length_c   1.000
_cell.angle_alpha   90.00
_cell.angle_beta   90.00
_cell.angle_gamma   90.00
#
_symmetry.space_group_name_H-M   'P 1'
#
loop_
_entity.id
_entity.type
_entity.pdbx_description
1 polymer ?
#
loop_
_entity_poly.entity_id
_entity_poly.type
_entity_poly.pdbx_seq_one_letter_code
_entity_poly.pdbx_strand_id
1 'polypeptide(L)'
;MNGLFAAISTGFTAFTATNLDDILILMLFFSQVNTLFRKRHIIAGQYLGFAALVLASLPSFFGSLLLPRPCIGMLGLVPIEIGISRLVNSNTEDDADSDETPAQPAWFSSFIAPQAYSVAAVTFANGGDNIGIYMPLFASCTWENLVIILGVFFSLVGVWCLASYKLTQIPAIADNLTRYGNHLVPFVLISLGVLILFDSGTLENPGLAVLTLVISGLYLLKLGTTINQTLQAQAPVLKVLK
;
A
#
# COMPACT_ATOMS: atom_id res chain seq x y z
N MET A 1 12.64 0.09 -25.72
CA MET A 1 12.83 1.24 -24.79
C MET A 1 11.55 1.62 -24.07
N ASN A 2 10.37 1.52 -24.69
CA ASN A 2 9.10 1.89 -24.06
C ASN A 2 8.72 1.00 -22.83
N GLY A 3 9.04 -0.29 -22.86
CA GLY A 3 8.73 -1.20 -21.75
C GLY A 3 9.51 -0.93 -20.47
N LEU A 4 10.80 -0.61 -20.57
CA LEU A 4 11.64 -0.26 -19.42
C LEU A 4 11.13 1.01 -18.71
N PHE A 5 10.84 2.05 -19.48
CA PHE A 5 10.31 3.29 -18.93
C PHE A 5 8.93 3.08 -18.28
N ALA A 6 8.07 2.30 -18.93
CA ALA A 6 6.77 1.95 -18.36
C ALA A 6 6.91 1.18 -17.02
N ALA A 7 7.79 0.17 -16.95
CA ALA A 7 8.03 -0.59 -15.73
C ALA A 7 8.58 0.30 -14.59
N ILE A 8 9.53 1.19 -14.90
CA ILE A 8 10.08 2.13 -13.90
C ILE A 8 8.99 3.08 -13.40
N SER A 9 8.22 3.69 -14.31
CA SER A 9 7.16 4.63 -13.91
C SER A 9 6.05 3.94 -13.12
N THR A 10 5.63 2.74 -13.52
CA THR A 10 4.64 1.95 -12.79
C THR A 10 5.15 1.58 -11.40
N GLY A 11 6.40 1.09 -11.29
CA GLY A 11 7.01 0.78 -10.00
C GLY A 11 7.13 2.01 -9.10
N PHE A 12 7.60 3.13 -9.63
CA PHE A 12 7.69 4.39 -8.88
C PHE A 12 6.33 4.85 -8.37
N THR A 13 5.32 4.84 -9.23
CA THR A 13 3.97 5.30 -8.91
C THR A 13 3.31 4.39 -7.89
N ALA A 14 3.38 3.06 -8.09
CA ALA A 14 2.82 2.08 -7.16
C ALA A 14 3.47 2.20 -5.77
N PHE A 15 4.80 2.23 -5.71
CA PHE A 15 5.53 2.38 -4.44
C PHE A 15 5.16 3.67 -3.71
N THR A 16 5.17 4.80 -4.42
CA THR A 16 4.87 6.10 -3.80
C THR A 16 3.44 6.14 -3.28
N ALA A 17 2.48 5.59 -4.03
CA ALA A 17 1.09 5.56 -3.62
C ALA A 17 0.83 4.71 -2.36
N THR A 18 1.59 3.62 -2.21
CA THR A 18 1.37 2.65 -1.12
C THR A 18 2.22 2.91 0.13
N ASN A 19 3.33 3.65 0.01
CA ASN A 19 4.28 3.83 1.12
C ASN A 19 4.47 5.30 1.53
N LEU A 20 3.53 6.18 1.17
CA LEU A 20 3.66 7.59 1.54
C LEU A 20 3.54 7.81 3.05
N ASP A 21 2.66 7.06 3.70
CA ASP A 21 2.46 7.02 5.15
C ASP A 21 3.67 6.42 5.90
N ASP A 22 4.39 5.49 5.30
CA ASP A 22 5.64 4.96 5.86
C ASP A 22 6.66 6.05 6.21
N ILE A 23 6.65 7.18 5.49
CA ILE A 23 7.54 8.31 5.81
C ILE A 23 7.27 8.82 7.22
N LEU A 24 6.02 8.92 7.63
CA LEU A 24 5.64 9.39 8.97
C LEU A 24 6.06 8.41 10.05
N ILE A 25 5.81 7.12 9.83
CA ILE A 25 6.21 6.04 10.74
C ILE A 25 7.74 6.00 10.87
N LEU A 26 8.46 6.11 9.75
CA LEU A 26 9.92 6.18 9.75
C LEU A 26 10.43 7.44 10.47
N MET A 27 9.78 8.60 10.29
CA MET A 27 10.13 9.81 11.04
C MET A 27 9.96 9.60 12.54
N LEU A 28 8.88 8.94 12.98
CA LEU A 28 8.65 8.59 14.37
C LEU A 28 9.78 7.68 14.90
N PHE A 29 10.17 6.64 14.15
CA PHE A 29 11.29 5.79 14.53
C PHE A 29 12.62 6.55 14.56
N PHE A 30 12.90 7.41 13.58
CA PHE A 30 14.13 8.20 13.55
C PHE A 30 14.19 9.24 14.67
N SER A 31 13.04 9.74 15.16
CA SER A 31 13.02 10.62 16.33
C SER A 31 13.39 9.93 17.63
N GLN A 32 13.25 8.61 17.72
CA GLN A 32 13.56 7.79 18.89
C GLN A 32 15.00 7.24 18.91
N VAL A 33 15.85 7.63 17.94
CA VAL A 33 17.23 7.14 17.85
C VAL A 33 18.01 7.48 19.11
N ASN A 34 18.64 6.44 19.71
CA ASN A 34 19.48 6.50 20.91
C ASN A 34 20.63 5.48 20.83
N THR A 35 21.34 5.25 21.93
CA THR A 35 22.48 4.32 21.99
C THR A 35 22.10 2.87 21.72
N LEU A 36 20.89 2.44 22.10
CA LEU A 36 20.36 1.08 21.93
C LEU A 36 19.59 0.95 20.59
N PHE A 37 18.78 1.96 20.25
CA PHE A 37 17.99 2.02 19.04
C PHE A 37 18.69 2.89 17.98
N ARG A 38 19.52 2.27 17.15
CA ARG A 38 20.35 2.98 16.17
C ARG A 38 19.70 3.07 14.80
N LYS A 39 20.05 4.08 14.00
CA LYS A 39 19.56 4.26 12.60
C LYS A 39 19.64 2.99 11.75
N ARG A 40 20.72 2.20 11.90
CA ARG A 40 20.87 0.92 11.18
C ARG A 40 19.77 -0.09 11.48
N HIS A 41 19.22 -0.09 12.70
CA HIS A 41 18.14 -0.99 13.09
C HIS A 41 16.83 -0.58 12.39
N ILE A 42 16.59 0.72 12.25
CA ILE A 42 15.42 1.26 11.54
C ILE A 42 15.52 0.92 10.06
N ILE A 43 16.65 1.21 9.41
CA ILE A 43 16.86 0.90 7.99
C ILE A 43 16.73 -0.61 7.74
N ALA A 44 17.41 -1.44 8.53
CA ALA A 44 17.35 -2.89 8.39
C ALA A 44 15.92 -3.42 8.60
N GLY A 45 15.22 -2.90 9.62
CA GLY A 45 13.82 -3.26 9.89
C GLY A 45 12.89 -2.89 8.75
N GLN A 46 13.03 -1.68 8.21
CA GLN A 46 12.23 -1.25 7.05
C GLN A 46 12.44 -2.15 5.83
N TYR A 47 13.70 -2.46 5.50
CA TYR A 47 14.00 -3.39 4.40
C TYR A 47 13.44 -4.79 4.64
N LEU A 48 13.52 -5.31 5.88
CA LEU A 48 13.01 -6.63 6.23
C LEU A 48 11.48 -6.67 6.18
N GLY A 49 10.79 -5.69 6.75
CA GLY A 49 9.33 -5.59 6.71
C GLY A 49 8.81 -5.47 5.28
N PHE A 50 9.44 -4.58 4.50
CA PHE A 50 9.10 -4.41 3.09
C PHE A 50 9.39 -5.66 2.25
N ALA A 51 10.54 -6.33 2.48
CA ALA A 51 10.83 -7.61 1.82
C ALA A 51 9.80 -8.69 2.14
N ALA A 52 9.29 -8.73 3.37
CA ALA A 52 8.23 -9.66 3.74
C ALA A 52 6.91 -9.37 2.98
N LEU A 53 6.53 -8.10 2.81
CA LEU A 53 5.37 -7.70 1.98
C LEU A 53 5.53 -8.12 0.52
N VAL A 54 6.72 -7.88 -0.05
CA VAL A 54 7.05 -8.30 -1.41
C VAL A 54 6.98 -9.81 -1.54
N LEU A 55 7.58 -10.57 -0.61
CA LEU A 55 7.55 -12.03 -0.61
C LEU A 55 6.14 -12.58 -0.47
N ALA A 56 5.29 -11.97 0.36
CA ALA A 56 3.88 -12.34 0.48
C ALA A 56 3.09 -12.09 -0.81
N SER A 57 3.50 -11.11 -1.62
CA SER A 57 2.83 -10.74 -2.87
C SER A 57 3.34 -11.54 -4.09
N LEU A 58 4.58 -12.05 -4.06
CA LEU A 58 5.21 -12.78 -5.18
C LEU A 58 4.46 -14.03 -5.66
N PRO A 59 3.76 -14.82 -4.82
CA PRO A 59 3.00 -15.96 -5.30
C PRO A 59 1.99 -15.63 -6.40
N SER A 60 1.47 -14.39 -6.44
CA SER A 60 0.55 -13.93 -7.48
C SER A 60 1.18 -13.90 -8.87
N PHE A 61 2.47 -13.58 -8.97
CA PHE A 61 3.22 -13.64 -10.22
C PHE A 61 3.28 -15.06 -10.77
N PHE A 62 3.57 -16.05 -9.94
CA PHE A 62 3.60 -17.45 -10.37
C PHE A 62 2.20 -17.98 -10.67
N GLY A 63 1.18 -17.56 -9.93
CA GLY A 63 -0.21 -17.87 -10.22
C GLY A 63 -0.66 -17.36 -11.59
N SER A 64 -0.11 -16.24 -12.04
CA SER A 64 -0.38 -15.64 -13.36
C SER A 64 0.08 -16.50 -14.54
N LEU A 65 1.05 -17.38 -14.34
CA LEU A 65 1.51 -18.32 -15.37
C LEU A 65 0.48 -19.42 -15.66
N LEU A 66 -0.46 -19.65 -14.75
CA LEU A 66 -1.51 -20.66 -14.85
C LEU A 66 -2.85 -20.08 -15.33
N LEU A 67 -3.05 -18.78 -15.19
CA LEU A 67 -4.30 -18.09 -15.51
C LEU A 67 -4.19 -17.29 -16.81
N PRO A 68 -5.24 -17.22 -17.64
CA PRO A 68 -5.28 -16.34 -18.79
C PRO A 68 -5.13 -14.87 -18.37
N ARG A 69 -4.36 -14.08 -19.14
CA ARG A 69 -4.13 -12.66 -18.85
C ARG A 69 -5.39 -11.83 -18.57
N PRO A 70 -6.50 -12.01 -19.34
CA PRO A 70 -7.73 -11.25 -19.06
C PRO A 70 -8.34 -11.54 -17.69
N CYS A 71 -8.18 -12.78 -17.15
CA CYS A 71 -8.64 -13.11 -15.80
C CYS A 71 -7.78 -12.45 -14.72
N ILE A 72 -6.47 -12.31 -14.97
CA ILE A 72 -5.53 -11.64 -14.06
C ILE A 72 -5.87 -10.15 -13.94
N GLY A 73 -6.26 -9.52 -15.04
CA GLY A 73 -6.62 -8.11 -15.03
C GLY A 73 -7.78 -7.78 -14.09
N MET A 74 -8.69 -8.73 -13.79
CA MET A 74 -9.74 -8.53 -12.79
C MET A 74 -9.18 -8.22 -11.39
N LEU A 75 -7.95 -8.63 -11.08
CA LEU A 75 -7.27 -8.26 -9.83
C LEU A 75 -7.03 -6.75 -9.73
N GLY A 76 -7.05 -6.02 -10.85
CA GLY A 76 -7.01 -4.56 -10.88
C GLY A 76 -8.21 -3.89 -10.20
N LEU A 77 -9.30 -4.64 -9.94
CA LEU A 77 -10.42 -4.13 -9.14
C LEU A 77 -10.02 -3.89 -7.68
N VAL A 78 -9.04 -4.64 -7.14
CA VAL A 78 -8.60 -4.52 -5.74
C VAL A 78 -8.02 -3.13 -5.44
N PRO A 79 -7.02 -2.62 -6.19
CA PRO A 79 -6.51 -1.27 -5.95
C PRO A 79 -7.58 -0.18 -6.24
N ILE A 80 -8.52 -0.41 -7.17
CA ILE A 80 -9.67 0.50 -7.37
C ILE A 80 -10.54 0.54 -6.11
N GLU A 81 -10.88 -0.62 -5.55
CA GLU A 81 -11.68 -0.74 -4.34
C GLU A 81 -11.01 -0.03 -3.15
N ILE A 82 -9.73 -0.28 -2.92
CA ILE A 82 -8.95 0.37 -1.87
C ILE A 82 -8.94 1.90 -2.08
N GLY A 83 -8.69 2.37 -3.30
CA GLY A 83 -8.68 3.79 -3.63
C GLY A 83 -10.04 4.47 -3.37
N ILE A 84 -11.14 3.85 -3.79
CA ILE A 84 -12.49 4.37 -3.54
C ILE A 84 -12.82 4.35 -2.04
N SER A 85 -12.46 3.27 -1.32
CA SER A 85 -12.67 3.16 0.12
C SER A 85 -11.94 4.28 0.87
N ARG A 86 -10.68 4.57 0.54
CA ARG A 86 -9.91 5.68 1.12
C ARG A 86 -10.51 7.06 0.82
N LEU A 87 -11.06 7.27 -0.39
CA LEU A 87 -11.77 8.51 -0.73
C LEU A 87 -13.01 8.75 0.14
N VAL A 88 -13.75 7.69 0.43
CA VAL A 88 -15.00 7.78 1.21
C VAL A 88 -14.72 7.87 2.70
N ASN A 89 -13.74 7.13 3.20
CA ASN A 89 -13.40 7.06 4.61
C ASN A 89 -12.33 8.08 5.05
N SER A 90 -11.98 9.04 4.20
CA SER A 90 -10.94 10.05 4.48
C SER A 90 -11.17 10.87 5.76
N ASN A 91 -12.34 10.75 6.41
CA ASN A 91 -12.68 11.40 7.67
C ASN A 91 -12.61 10.48 8.91
N THR A 92 -12.19 9.21 8.77
CA THR A 92 -12.21 8.21 9.86
C THR A 92 -10.87 7.51 10.08
N GLU A 93 -9.75 8.08 9.63
CA GLU A 93 -8.42 7.45 9.76
C GLU A 93 -7.75 7.62 11.15
N ASP A 94 -8.50 7.91 12.21
CA ASP A 94 -7.92 8.04 13.56
C ASP A 94 -7.93 6.73 14.39
N ASP A 95 -8.42 5.59 13.87
CA ASP A 95 -8.62 4.37 14.67
C ASP A 95 -7.94 3.10 14.10
N ALA A 96 -6.78 3.20 13.49
CA ALA A 96 -5.94 2.04 13.21
C ALA A 96 -4.72 1.97 14.16
N ASP A 97 -4.98 2.22 15.44
CA ASP A 97 -4.03 1.89 16.51
C ASP A 97 -4.05 0.39 16.77
N SER A 98 -3.29 -0.36 15.98
CA SER A 98 -2.82 -1.69 16.40
C SER A 98 -1.51 -1.52 17.16
N ASP A 99 -1.63 -1.08 18.40
CA ASP A 99 -0.53 -0.95 19.38
C ASP A 99 0.05 -2.31 19.86
N GLU A 100 -0.27 -3.40 19.19
CA GLU A 100 0.32 -4.69 19.51
C GLU A 100 1.52 -4.97 18.60
N THR A 101 2.71 -4.59 19.05
CA THR A 101 3.96 -5.11 18.48
C THR A 101 3.93 -6.65 18.59
N PRO A 102 3.92 -7.40 17.49
CA PRO A 102 3.86 -8.86 17.52
C PRO A 102 5.01 -9.42 18.37
N ALA A 103 4.70 -10.35 19.26
CA ALA A 103 5.70 -11.01 20.11
C ALA A 103 6.76 -11.69 19.22
N GLN A 104 8.03 -11.39 19.45
CA GLN A 104 9.13 -11.93 18.65
C GLN A 104 9.27 -13.45 18.87
N PRO A 105 9.24 -14.28 17.81
CA PRO A 105 9.51 -15.71 17.93
C PRO A 105 10.95 -15.95 18.43
N ALA A 106 11.12 -16.81 19.43
CA ALA A 106 12.42 -17.06 20.07
C ALA A 106 13.57 -17.46 19.13
N TRP A 107 13.26 -18.12 18.00
CA TRP A 107 14.24 -18.53 16.97
C TRP A 107 14.73 -17.35 16.11
N PHE A 108 13.96 -16.27 16.01
CA PHE A 108 14.31 -15.09 15.22
C PHE A 108 15.30 -14.15 15.94
N SER A 109 15.28 -14.16 17.28
CA SER A 109 16.11 -13.28 18.11
C SER A 109 17.62 -13.53 17.95
N SER A 110 18.02 -14.71 17.44
CA SER A 110 19.42 -15.06 17.18
C SER A 110 19.99 -14.41 15.92
N PHE A 111 19.14 -14.00 14.96
CA PHE A 111 19.57 -13.50 13.65
C PHE A 111 19.35 -12.00 13.46
N ILE A 112 18.35 -11.43 14.12
CA ILE A 112 17.93 -10.04 13.93
C ILE A 112 17.87 -9.34 15.28
N ALA A 113 18.47 -8.14 15.37
CA ALA A 113 18.36 -7.34 16.58
C ALA A 113 16.89 -7.07 16.91
N PRO A 114 16.45 -7.20 18.18
CA PRO A 114 15.05 -6.98 18.58
C PRO A 114 14.47 -5.66 18.09
N GLN A 115 15.31 -4.63 18.04
CA GLN A 115 14.95 -3.30 17.55
C GLN A 115 14.65 -3.27 16.05
N ALA A 116 15.39 -4.02 15.23
CA ALA A 116 15.11 -4.13 13.80
C ALA A 116 13.86 -4.97 13.53
N TYR A 117 13.61 -6.00 14.36
CA TYR A 117 12.39 -6.79 14.29
C TYR A 117 11.14 -5.95 14.57
N SER A 118 11.16 -5.11 15.61
CA SER A 118 10.01 -4.24 15.93
C SER A 118 9.69 -3.30 14.76
N VAL A 119 10.70 -2.69 14.14
CA VAL A 119 10.48 -1.87 12.95
C VAL A 119 9.93 -2.70 11.81
N ALA A 120 10.48 -3.89 11.54
CA ALA A 120 10.00 -4.78 10.48
C ALA A 120 8.55 -5.22 10.70
N ALA A 121 8.18 -5.53 11.95
CA ALA A 121 6.82 -5.92 12.32
C ALA A 121 5.82 -4.77 12.09
N VAL A 122 6.17 -3.54 12.48
CA VAL A 122 5.33 -2.37 12.25
C VAL A 122 5.24 -2.07 10.74
N THR A 123 6.34 -2.10 10.01
CA THR A 123 6.32 -1.93 8.53
C THR A 123 5.44 -2.97 7.84
N PHE A 124 5.54 -4.24 8.26
CA PHE A 124 4.71 -5.31 7.71
C PHE A 124 3.22 -5.11 8.06
N ALA A 125 2.91 -4.75 9.31
CA ALA A 125 1.55 -4.53 9.77
C ALA A 125 0.92 -3.31 9.04
N ASN A 126 1.66 -2.20 8.93
CA ASN A 126 1.21 -1.00 8.24
C ASN A 126 1.01 -1.24 6.73
N GLY A 127 1.93 -1.98 6.10
CA GLY A 127 1.88 -2.27 4.66
C GLY A 127 1.03 -3.50 4.29
N GLY A 128 0.23 -4.05 5.20
CA GLY A 128 -0.58 -5.24 4.92
C GLY A 128 -1.57 -5.06 3.77
N ASP A 129 -2.13 -3.88 3.61
CA ASP A 129 -3.02 -3.50 2.50
C ASP A 129 -2.26 -3.36 1.16
N ASN A 130 -0.95 -3.06 1.19
CA ASN A 130 -0.12 -3.00 0.00
C ASN A 130 -0.03 -4.35 -0.72
N ILE A 131 -0.18 -5.47 -0.01
CA ILE A 131 -0.26 -6.81 -0.60
C ILE A 131 -1.41 -6.86 -1.62
N GLY A 132 -2.58 -6.28 -1.29
CA GLY A 132 -3.73 -6.19 -2.19
C GLY A 132 -3.45 -5.41 -3.48
N ILE A 133 -2.44 -4.54 -3.49
CA ILE A 133 -2.02 -3.73 -4.64
C ILE A 133 -0.86 -4.42 -5.40
N TYR A 134 0.11 -4.97 -4.66
CA TYR A 134 1.28 -5.62 -5.26
C TYR A 134 0.92 -6.95 -5.93
N MET A 135 -0.03 -7.71 -5.38
CA MET A 135 -0.46 -8.97 -5.97
C MET A 135 -0.97 -8.80 -7.41
N PRO A 136 -1.96 -7.94 -7.73
CA PRO A 136 -2.40 -7.73 -9.10
C PRO A 136 -1.31 -7.10 -9.98
N LEU A 137 -0.50 -6.20 -9.43
CA LEU A 137 0.62 -5.61 -10.15
C LEU A 137 1.63 -6.69 -10.59
N PHE A 138 2.08 -7.55 -9.68
CA PHE A 138 3.04 -8.61 -10.00
C PHE A 138 2.44 -9.66 -10.93
N ALA A 139 1.16 -10.01 -10.74
CA ALA A 139 0.45 -10.94 -11.61
C ALA A 139 0.36 -10.45 -13.06
N SER A 140 0.26 -9.14 -13.30
CA SER A 140 0.20 -8.54 -14.63
C SER A 140 1.56 -8.37 -15.30
N CYS A 141 2.68 -8.53 -14.57
CA CYS A 141 4.03 -8.29 -15.06
C CYS A 141 4.60 -9.46 -15.89
N THR A 142 5.48 -9.12 -16.83
CA THR A 142 6.48 -10.08 -17.35
C THR A 142 7.63 -10.22 -16.35
N TRP A 143 8.43 -11.29 -16.49
CA TRP A 143 9.61 -11.49 -15.63
C TRP A 143 10.57 -10.29 -15.63
N GLU A 144 10.82 -9.72 -16.82
CA GLU A 144 11.71 -8.55 -16.97
C GLU A 144 11.16 -7.33 -16.23
N ASN A 145 9.86 -7.05 -16.40
CA ASN A 145 9.21 -5.93 -15.74
C ASN A 145 9.15 -6.11 -14.22
N LEU A 146 8.92 -7.33 -13.74
CA LEU A 146 8.91 -7.64 -12.30
C LEU A 146 10.27 -7.32 -11.67
N VAL A 147 11.38 -7.78 -12.29
CA VAL A 147 12.75 -7.50 -11.78
C VAL A 147 13.02 -5.99 -11.74
N ILE A 148 12.60 -5.24 -12.75
CA ILE A 148 12.75 -3.79 -12.80
C ILE A 148 11.93 -3.13 -11.66
N ILE A 149 10.67 -3.51 -11.51
CA ILE A 149 9.78 -2.98 -10.46
C ILE A 149 10.36 -3.26 -9.07
N LEU A 150 10.83 -4.49 -8.82
CA LEU A 150 11.48 -4.84 -7.54
C LEU A 150 12.74 -4.00 -7.30
N GLY A 151 13.57 -3.80 -8.33
CA GLY A 151 14.73 -2.93 -8.26
C GLY A 151 14.36 -1.48 -7.88
N VAL A 152 13.30 -0.93 -8.49
CA VAL A 152 12.75 0.39 -8.16
C VAL A 152 12.23 0.41 -6.72
N PHE A 153 11.47 -0.58 -6.31
CA PHE A 153 10.90 -0.68 -4.97
C PHE A 153 12.00 -0.63 -3.89
N PHE A 154 12.98 -1.53 -3.96
CA PHE A 154 14.07 -1.58 -2.97
C PHE A 154 14.96 -0.34 -3.01
N SER A 155 15.12 0.29 -4.16
CA SER A 155 15.83 1.58 -4.26
C SER A 155 15.05 2.69 -3.55
N LEU A 156 13.74 2.74 -3.73
CA LEU A 156 12.87 3.72 -3.11
C LEU A 156 12.74 3.53 -1.59
N VAL A 157 12.78 2.30 -1.06
CA VAL A 157 12.88 2.07 0.39
C VAL A 157 14.08 2.82 0.98
N GLY A 158 15.23 2.77 0.33
CA GLY A 158 16.42 3.53 0.75
C GLY A 158 16.22 5.04 0.69
N VAL A 159 15.59 5.53 -0.39
CA VAL A 159 15.25 6.95 -0.55
C VAL A 159 14.28 7.40 0.56
N TRP A 160 13.25 6.60 0.87
CA TRP A 160 12.29 6.87 1.95
C TRP A 160 12.97 6.94 3.31
N CYS A 161 13.87 6.00 3.64
CA CYS A 161 14.66 6.05 4.86
C CYS A 161 15.49 7.33 4.96
N LEU A 162 16.14 7.74 3.87
CA LEU A 162 16.94 8.97 3.83
C LEU A 162 16.07 10.23 3.95
N ALA A 163 14.94 10.26 3.24
CA ALA A 163 13.98 11.35 3.27
C ALA A 163 13.41 11.53 4.69
N SER A 164 12.89 10.46 5.29
CA SER A 164 12.31 10.46 6.63
C SER A 164 13.33 10.91 7.68
N TYR A 165 14.57 10.42 7.59
CA TYR A 165 15.63 10.85 8.50
C TYR A 165 15.91 12.36 8.39
N LYS A 166 15.94 12.92 7.18
CA LYS A 166 16.13 14.37 7.00
C LYS A 166 14.90 15.17 7.43
N LEU A 167 13.70 14.68 7.12
CA LEU A 167 12.43 15.33 7.47
C LEU A 167 12.19 15.35 8.99
N THR A 168 12.67 14.35 9.74
CA THR A 168 12.63 14.36 11.22
C THR A 168 13.26 15.62 11.81
N GLN A 169 14.14 16.29 11.09
CA GLN A 169 14.77 17.54 11.52
C GLN A 169 13.94 18.79 11.21
N ILE A 170 12.80 18.67 10.48
CA ILE A 170 11.95 19.79 10.03
C ILE A 170 10.48 19.48 10.31
N PRO A 171 9.97 19.79 11.54
CA PRO A 171 8.61 19.41 11.97
C PRO A 171 7.49 19.96 11.08
N ALA A 172 7.65 21.17 10.54
CA ALA A 172 6.61 21.81 9.71
C ALA A 172 6.29 21.06 8.39
N ILE A 173 7.14 20.15 7.95
CA ILE A 173 6.94 19.39 6.70
C ILE A 173 6.07 18.16 6.96
N ALA A 174 6.15 17.55 8.13
CA ALA A 174 5.37 16.37 8.49
C ALA A 174 3.86 16.64 8.33
N ASP A 175 3.37 17.75 8.86
CA ASP A 175 1.94 18.12 8.81
C ASP A 175 1.43 18.29 7.37
N ASN A 176 2.25 18.88 6.49
CA ASN A 176 1.87 19.07 5.09
C ASN A 176 1.87 17.73 4.32
N LEU A 177 2.81 16.83 4.59
CA LEU A 177 2.90 15.55 3.92
C LEU A 177 1.68 14.67 4.23
N THR A 178 1.27 14.62 5.49
CA THR A 178 0.05 13.90 5.91
C THR A 178 -1.18 14.45 5.21
N ARG A 179 -1.31 15.77 5.19
CA ARG A 179 -2.51 16.44 4.63
C ARG A 179 -2.67 16.22 3.14
N TYR A 180 -1.60 16.31 2.35
CA TYR A 180 -1.67 16.17 0.89
C TYR A 180 -1.56 14.72 0.42
N GLY A 181 -0.81 13.87 1.13
CA GLY A 181 -0.63 12.47 0.79
C GLY A 181 -1.95 11.72 0.78
N ASN A 182 -2.71 11.81 1.86
CA ASN A 182 -4.00 11.13 2.00
C ASN A 182 -5.02 11.51 0.92
N HIS A 183 -4.91 12.70 0.31
CA HIS A 183 -5.80 13.14 -0.77
C HIS A 183 -5.38 12.58 -2.15
N LEU A 184 -4.09 12.40 -2.41
CA LEU A 184 -3.58 11.98 -3.73
C LEU A 184 -3.55 10.45 -3.90
N VAL A 185 -3.22 9.71 -2.84
CA VAL A 185 -3.11 8.25 -2.86
C VAL A 185 -4.33 7.55 -3.46
N PRO A 186 -5.59 7.87 -3.09
CA PRO A 186 -6.76 7.21 -3.67
C PRO A 186 -6.83 7.30 -5.19
N PHE A 187 -6.52 8.48 -5.74
CA PHE A 187 -6.56 8.67 -7.21
C PHE A 187 -5.49 7.85 -7.92
N VAL A 188 -4.30 7.75 -7.33
CA VAL A 188 -3.21 6.94 -7.88
C VAL A 188 -3.57 5.47 -7.86
N LEU A 189 -4.16 4.96 -6.77
CA LEU A 189 -4.61 3.57 -6.65
C LEU A 189 -5.70 3.23 -7.66
N ILE A 190 -6.69 4.10 -7.85
CA ILE A 190 -7.72 3.92 -8.87
C ILE A 190 -7.09 3.88 -10.26
N SER A 191 -6.18 4.82 -10.56
CA SER A 191 -5.50 4.86 -11.86
C SER A 191 -4.66 3.60 -12.11
N LEU A 192 -3.97 3.09 -11.09
CA LEU A 192 -3.19 1.85 -11.17
C LEU A 192 -4.08 0.64 -11.47
N GLY A 193 -5.20 0.50 -10.77
CA GLY A 193 -6.15 -0.59 -11.01
C GLY A 193 -6.77 -0.54 -12.40
N VAL A 194 -7.11 0.66 -12.88
CA VAL A 194 -7.60 0.87 -14.25
C VAL A 194 -6.52 0.48 -15.26
N LEU A 195 -5.26 0.86 -15.04
CA LEU A 195 -4.13 0.48 -15.90
C LEU A 195 -4.00 -1.05 -16.01
N ILE A 196 -4.08 -1.77 -14.89
CA ILE A 196 -4.01 -3.24 -14.85
C ILE A 196 -5.14 -3.87 -15.67
N LEU A 197 -6.37 -3.36 -15.56
CA LEU A 197 -7.52 -3.82 -16.35
C LEU A 197 -7.30 -3.65 -17.86
N PHE A 198 -6.73 -2.51 -18.28
CA PHE A 198 -6.42 -2.24 -19.69
C PHE A 198 -5.27 -3.10 -20.21
N ASP A 199 -4.14 -3.12 -19.52
CA ASP A 199 -2.94 -3.85 -19.97
C ASP A 199 -3.15 -5.37 -20.06
N SER A 200 -4.06 -5.91 -19.25
CA SER A 200 -4.39 -7.34 -19.25
C SER A 200 -5.41 -7.74 -20.31
N GLY A 201 -6.00 -6.77 -21.05
CA GLY A 201 -7.04 -7.03 -22.05
C GLY A 201 -8.35 -7.56 -21.46
N THR A 202 -8.60 -7.32 -20.17
CA THR A 202 -9.81 -7.80 -19.46
C THR A 202 -11.08 -7.23 -20.09
N LEU A 203 -11.04 -5.97 -20.50
CA LEU A 203 -12.19 -5.27 -21.08
C LEU A 203 -12.45 -5.64 -22.55
N GLU A 204 -11.49 -6.28 -23.23
CA GLU A 204 -11.66 -6.78 -24.60
C GLU A 204 -12.51 -8.07 -24.63
N ASN A 205 -12.54 -8.82 -23.52
CA ASN A 205 -13.36 -10.01 -23.38
C ASN A 205 -14.75 -9.61 -22.85
N PRO A 206 -15.84 -9.72 -23.65
CA PRO A 206 -17.16 -9.22 -23.26
C PRO A 206 -17.71 -9.87 -21.99
N GLY A 207 -17.39 -11.14 -21.72
CA GLY A 207 -17.80 -11.83 -20.50
C GLY A 207 -17.14 -11.24 -19.25
N LEU A 208 -15.82 -10.99 -19.32
CA LEU A 208 -15.05 -10.42 -18.22
C LEU A 208 -15.36 -8.93 -18.04
N ALA A 209 -15.60 -8.20 -19.12
CA ALA A 209 -16.04 -6.80 -19.05
C ALA A 209 -17.37 -6.67 -18.30
N VAL A 210 -18.37 -7.50 -18.63
CA VAL A 210 -19.65 -7.52 -17.90
C VAL A 210 -19.45 -7.89 -16.44
N LEU A 211 -18.64 -8.92 -16.15
CA LEU A 211 -18.36 -9.33 -14.78
C LEU A 211 -17.67 -8.23 -13.97
N THR A 212 -16.71 -7.53 -14.57
CA THR A 212 -16.01 -6.37 -13.97
C THR A 212 -17.00 -5.25 -13.64
N LEU A 213 -17.91 -4.93 -14.56
CA LEU A 213 -18.94 -3.91 -14.34
C LEU A 213 -19.93 -4.31 -13.25
N VAL A 214 -20.32 -5.59 -13.19
CA VAL A 214 -21.23 -6.10 -12.15
C VAL A 214 -20.56 -6.01 -10.78
N ILE A 215 -19.31 -6.48 -10.64
CA ILE A 215 -18.57 -6.41 -9.37
C ILE A 215 -18.40 -4.95 -8.93
N SER A 216 -17.96 -4.07 -9.83
CA SER A 216 -17.82 -2.64 -9.55
C SER A 216 -19.13 -1.99 -9.13
N GLY A 217 -20.23 -2.34 -9.81
CA GLY A 217 -21.58 -1.85 -9.49
C GLY A 217 -22.07 -2.32 -8.12
N LEU A 218 -21.89 -3.60 -7.79
CA LEU A 218 -22.21 -4.15 -6.47
C LEU A 218 -21.39 -3.49 -5.35
N TYR A 219 -20.12 -3.23 -5.62
CA TYR A 219 -19.25 -2.54 -4.66
C TYR A 219 -19.71 -1.10 -4.41
N LEU A 220 -20.04 -0.34 -5.46
CA LEU A 220 -20.56 1.02 -5.34
C LEU A 220 -21.91 1.06 -4.60
N LEU A 221 -22.78 0.08 -4.82
CA LEU A 221 -24.02 -0.05 -4.07
C LEU A 221 -23.78 -0.31 -2.59
N LYS A 222 -22.86 -1.24 -2.25
CA LYS A 222 -22.49 -1.51 -0.86
C LYS A 222 -21.92 -0.26 -0.21
N LEU A 223 -21.06 0.47 -0.90
CA LEU A 223 -20.48 1.71 -0.41
C LEU A 223 -21.55 2.77 -0.15
N GLY A 224 -22.49 2.95 -1.08
CA GLY A 224 -23.62 3.87 -0.94
C GLY A 224 -24.49 3.54 0.28
N THR A 225 -24.74 2.24 0.54
CA THR A 225 -25.51 1.82 1.73
C THR A 225 -24.75 2.09 3.02
N THR A 226 -23.45 1.84 3.05
CA THR A 226 -22.59 2.11 4.21
C THR A 226 -22.56 3.62 4.53
N ILE A 227 -22.36 4.48 3.53
CA ILE A 227 -22.39 5.94 3.71
C ILE A 227 -23.74 6.39 4.27
N ASN A 228 -24.84 5.88 3.72
CA ASN A 228 -26.17 6.26 4.19
C ASN A 228 -26.42 5.83 5.64
N GLN A 229 -25.95 4.65 6.04
CA GLN A 229 -26.02 4.19 7.43
C GLN A 229 -25.19 5.07 8.38
N THR A 230 -23.99 5.47 7.99
CA THR A 230 -23.14 6.35 8.79
C THR A 230 -23.77 7.74 8.97
N LEU A 231 -24.33 8.31 7.89
CA LEU A 231 -25.04 9.59 7.94
C LEU A 231 -26.30 9.52 8.84
N GLN A 232 -27.04 8.42 8.79
CA GLN A 232 -28.20 8.20 9.66
C GLN A 232 -27.82 8.01 11.13
N ALA A 233 -26.69 7.38 11.42
CA ALA A 233 -26.18 7.21 12.77
C ALA A 233 -25.72 8.54 13.39
N GLN A 234 -25.20 9.47 12.60
CA GLN A 234 -24.77 10.80 13.07
C GLN A 234 -25.93 11.82 13.22
N ALA A 235 -27.04 11.60 12.53
CA ALA A 235 -28.20 12.51 12.56
C ALA A 235 -28.80 12.77 13.97
N PRO A 236 -28.88 11.79 14.90
CA PRO A 236 -29.41 12.05 16.25
C PRO A 236 -28.46 12.89 17.12
N VAL A 237 -27.14 12.78 16.93
CA VAL A 237 -26.14 13.53 17.72
C VAL A 237 -26.19 15.02 17.40
N LEU A 238 -26.42 15.38 16.14
CA LEU A 238 -26.56 16.77 15.70
C LEU A 238 -27.87 17.43 16.16
N LYS A 239 -28.91 16.63 16.51
CA LYS A 239 -30.19 17.16 17.06
C LYS A 239 -30.12 17.45 18.55
N VAL A 240 -29.16 16.89 19.28
CA VAL A 240 -28.98 17.10 20.74
C VAL A 240 -28.11 18.35 21.01
N LEU A 241 -27.34 18.81 20.02
CA LEU A 241 -26.45 19.96 20.10
C LEU A 241 -27.08 21.30 19.61
N LYS A 242 -28.37 21.28 19.24
CA LYS A 242 -29.19 22.47 18.97
C LYS A 242 -30.24 22.65 20.08
#